data_aa9d7182fdccb6a65c2ac7fe6751b775
#
_entry.id   aa9d7182fdccb6a65c2ac7fe6751b775
#
_cell.length_a   1.000
_cell.length_b   1.000
_cell.length_c   1.000
_cell.angle_alpha   90.00
_cell.angle_beta   90.00
_cell.angle_gamma   90.00
#
_symmetry.space_group_name_H-M   'P 1'
#
loop_
_entity.id
_entity.type
_entity.pdbx_description
1 polymer ?
#
loop_
_entity_poly.entity_id
_entity_poly.type
_entity_poly.pdbx_seq_one_letter_code
_entity_poly.pdbx_strand_id
1 'polypeptide(L)'
;MRGFGEIAERLRRSTVQVRFNGRGGGGSGIVWKPDGLILTNAHVARGPQAEIELWDGRRLPAKLVSKDARRDLATFRISATGLEAATAGDSSALRAGELVIAVGNPLGFAGALSTGIVHSNSDRWIHADVQLAPGNSGGPLANAHGEVIGVNTAIVNGLGAAVPSKAALEFVHHGPRPALGVTMRSVHLGLLLLEVEPGGAAANASLRAGDVLLTRYDALNEALDSGRPTLRLHFLRDDPNRVREAVVLLAARVEAAA
;
A
#
# COMPACT_ATOMS: atom_id res chain seq x y z
N MET A 1 -11.33 -17.23 25.99
CA MET A 1 -11.76 -16.29 24.92
C MET A 1 -11.37 -14.89 25.39
N ARG A 2 -10.51 -14.18 24.66
CA ARG A 2 -10.15 -12.79 25.03
C ARG A 2 -11.38 -11.90 24.82
N GLY A 3 -11.64 -10.99 25.75
CA GLY A 3 -12.74 -10.03 25.60
C GLY A 3 -12.43 -8.99 24.51
N PHE A 4 -13.48 -8.38 23.95
CA PHE A 4 -13.35 -7.37 22.90
C PHE A 4 -12.42 -6.20 23.33
N GLY A 5 -12.48 -5.78 24.61
CA GLY A 5 -11.61 -4.74 25.15
C GLY A 5 -10.12 -5.09 25.10
N GLU A 6 -9.74 -6.35 25.34
CA GLU A 6 -8.35 -6.80 25.25
C GLU A 6 -7.84 -6.80 23.80
N ILE A 7 -8.71 -7.18 22.86
CA ILE A 7 -8.41 -7.13 21.42
C ILE A 7 -8.20 -5.68 20.99
N ALA A 8 -9.11 -4.79 21.37
CA ALA A 8 -9.04 -3.38 21.06
C ALA A 8 -7.76 -2.74 21.60
N GLU A 9 -7.39 -3.03 22.86
CA GLU A 9 -6.19 -2.49 23.48
C GLU A 9 -4.91 -2.98 22.77
N ARG A 10 -4.84 -4.27 22.42
CA ARG A 10 -3.70 -4.80 21.65
C ARG A 10 -3.57 -4.14 20.27
N LEU A 11 -4.67 -3.94 19.57
CA LEU A 11 -4.66 -3.23 18.27
C LEU A 11 -4.21 -1.79 18.43
N ARG A 12 -4.66 -1.09 19.49
CA ARG A 12 -4.23 0.28 19.77
C ARG A 12 -2.72 0.36 20.02
N ARG A 13 -2.14 -0.59 20.76
CA ARG A 13 -0.70 -0.62 21.06
C ARG A 13 0.16 -0.86 19.82
N SER A 14 -0.35 -1.60 18.86
CA SER A 14 0.31 -1.80 17.56
C SER A 14 -0.01 -0.72 16.53
N THR A 15 -0.88 0.26 16.85
CA THR A 15 -1.24 1.37 15.97
C THR A 15 -0.44 2.62 16.34
N VAL A 16 0.13 3.30 15.34
CA VAL A 16 0.92 4.52 15.52
C VAL A 16 0.33 5.67 14.74
N GLN A 17 0.67 6.91 15.13
CA GLN A 17 0.39 8.08 14.32
C GLN A 17 1.60 8.42 13.46
N VAL A 18 1.39 8.63 12.17
CA VAL A 18 2.40 9.10 11.21
C VAL A 18 2.22 10.60 11.03
N ARG A 19 3.24 11.40 11.35
CA ARG A 19 3.22 12.86 11.31
C ARG A 19 4.31 13.40 10.39
N PHE A 20 4.01 14.52 9.74
CA PHE A 20 4.98 15.27 8.93
C PHE A 20 5.08 16.69 9.44
N ASN A 21 6.29 17.27 9.40
CA ASN A 21 6.50 18.67 9.75
C ASN A 21 5.80 19.57 8.73
N GLY A 22 4.94 20.49 9.19
CA GLY A 22 4.23 21.47 8.37
C GLY A 22 2.70 21.37 8.47
N ARG A 23 1.99 22.22 7.71
CA ARG A 23 0.51 22.32 7.68
C ARG A 23 -0.10 21.19 6.84
N GLY A 24 0.15 19.98 7.15
CA GLY A 24 -0.47 18.93 6.35
C GLY A 24 -0.62 17.66 7.14
N GLY A 25 -1.86 17.23 7.32
CA GLY A 25 -2.27 16.06 8.06
C GLY A 25 -1.33 14.87 7.93
N GLY A 26 -1.35 14.06 8.95
CA GLY A 26 -0.73 12.76 9.00
C GLY A 26 -1.76 11.67 8.71
N GLY A 27 -1.42 10.47 9.10
CA GLY A 27 -2.28 9.30 9.07
C GLY A 27 -1.93 8.37 10.21
N SER A 28 -2.31 7.15 10.07
CA SER A 28 -1.97 6.06 10.96
C SER A 28 -0.90 5.15 10.36
N GLY A 29 -0.34 4.29 11.17
CA GLY A 29 0.54 3.21 10.77
C GLY A 29 0.38 2.03 11.70
N ILE A 30 0.98 0.93 11.33
CA ILE A 30 0.95 -0.35 12.05
C ILE A 30 2.39 -0.72 12.40
N VAL A 31 2.66 -1.01 13.66
CA VAL A 31 3.92 -1.66 14.05
C VAL A 31 3.89 -3.06 13.43
N TRP A 32 4.62 -3.25 12.34
CA TRP A 32 4.62 -4.50 11.58
C TRP A 32 5.64 -5.50 12.09
N LYS A 33 6.77 -5.01 12.58
CA LYS A 33 7.79 -5.81 13.24
C LYS A 33 8.24 -5.16 14.54
N PRO A 34 8.60 -5.95 15.57
CA PRO A 34 8.98 -5.43 16.87
C PRO A 34 10.31 -4.66 16.87
N ASP A 35 11.06 -4.71 15.77
CA ASP A 35 12.33 -4.01 15.52
C ASP A 35 12.16 -2.60 14.94
N GLY A 36 10.92 -2.09 14.91
CA GLY A 36 10.62 -0.72 14.47
C GLY A 36 10.27 -0.57 12.99
N LEU A 37 9.87 -1.65 12.29
CA LEU A 37 9.27 -1.54 10.97
C LEU A 37 7.80 -1.13 11.10
N ILE A 38 7.45 0.02 10.52
CA ILE A 38 6.10 0.59 10.52
C ILE A 38 5.53 0.49 9.11
N LEU A 39 4.36 -0.13 8.97
CA LEU A 39 3.59 -0.18 7.71
C LEU A 39 2.53 0.92 7.70
N THR A 40 2.32 1.56 6.56
CA THR A 40 1.29 2.59 6.34
C THR A 40 0.90 2.65 4.86
N ASN A 41 0.02 3.59 4.47
CA ASN A 41 -0.27 3.83 3.06
C ASN A 41 0.78 4.70 2.36
N ALA A 42 0.92 4.52 1.05
CA ALA A 42 1.82 5.33 0.22
C ALA A 42 1.40 6.79 0.18
N HIS A 43 0.08 7.09 0.13
CA HIS A 43 -0.43 8.46 0.14
C HIS A 43 -0.23 9.16 1.49
N VAL A 44 -0.11 8.40 2.59
CA VAL A 44 0.28 8.92 3.92
C VAL A 44 1.76 9.26 3.93
N ALA A 45 2.62 8.46 3.28
CA ALA A 45 4.07 8.68 3.21
C ALA A 45 4.42 9.81 2.22
N ARG A 46 4.33 11.06 2.68
CA ARG A 46 4.51 12.26 1.84
C ARG A 46 5.97 12.67 1.60
N GLY A 47 6.91 12.10 2.34
CA GLY A 47 8.33 12.44 2.24
C GLY A 47 9.24 11.33 2.75
N PRO A 48 10.57 11.50 2.60
CA PRO A 48 11.56 10.50 3.01
C PRO A 48 11.72 10.37 4.54
N GLN A 49 11.18 11.33 5.30
CA GLN A 49 11.24 11.37 6.75
C GLN A 49 9.85 11.69 7.31
N ALA A 50 9.55 11.11 8.46
CA ALA A 50 8.33 11.34 9.23
C ALA A 50 8.67 11.33 10.73
N GLU A 51 7.73 11.73 11.56
CA GLU A 51 7.73 11.48 12.99
C GLU A 51 6.66 10.43 13.29
N ILE A 52 7.02 9.38 14.00
CA ILE A 52 6.09 8.34 14.46
C ILE A 52 5.81 8.56 15.94
N GLU A 53 4.54 8.73 16.27
CA GLU A 53 4.06 8.79 17.64
C GLU A 53 3.45 7.43 18.01
N LEU A 54 4.05 6.77 18.99
CA LEU A 54 3.61 5.48 19.52
C LEU A 54 2.40 5.65 20.45
N TRP A 55 1.72 4.55 20.75
CA TRP A 55 0.56 4.52 21.64
C TRP A 55 0.84 5.07 23.05
N ASP A 56 2.09 4.97 23.52
CA ASP A 56 2.56 5.47 24.83
C ASP A 56 3.01 6.94 24.81
N GLY A 57 2.83 7.65 23.68
CA GLY A 57 3.16 9.05 23.49
C GLY A 57 4.61 9.32 23.11
N ARG A 58 5.47 8.30 23.02
CA ARG A 58 6.85 8.48 22.51
C ARG A 58 6.82 8.89 21.05
N ARG A 59 7.62 9.89 20.70
CA ARG A 59 7.79 10.38 19.33
C ARG A 59 9.18 10.07 18.84
N LEU A 60 9.28 9.42 17.71
CA LEU A 60 10.52 8.93 17.15
C LEU A 60 10.67 9.37 15.69
N PRO A 61 11.86 9.84 15.28
CA PRO A 61 12.13 10.11 13.88
C PRO A 61 12.11 8.81 13.08
N ALA A 62 11.51 8.87 11.89
CA ALA A 62 11.36 7.74 11.00
C ALA A 62 11.92 8.05 9.63
N LYS A 63 12.53 7.04 8.99
CA LYS A 63 13.01 7.09 7.62
C LYS A 63 12.15 6.19 6.74
N LEU A 64 11.77 6.68 5.57
CA LEU A 64 11.09 5.88 4.55
C LEU A 64 12.04 4.78 4.06
N VAL A 65 11.59 3.53 4.11
CA VAL A 65 12.33 2.36 3.65
C VAL A 65 11.90 1.97 2.26
N SER A 66 10.58 1.89 2.05
CA SER A 66 10.00 1.43 0.78
C SER A 66 8.63 2.07 0.55
N LYS A 67 8.27 2.25 -0.73
CA LYS A 67 6.97 2.81 -1.12
C LYS A 67 6.49 2.18 -2.42
N ASP A 68 5.25 1.68 -2.42
CA ASP A 68 4.53 1.16 -3.58
C ASP A 68 3.25 1.96 -3.78
N ALA A 69 3.27 2.91 -4.72
CA ALA A 69 2.12 3.75 -5.03
C ALA A 69 0.96 2.96 -5.68
N ARG A 70 1.23 1.83 -6.35
CA ARG A 70 0.20 1.01 -7.02
C ARG A 70 -0.63 0.21 -6.04
N ARG A 71 0.00 -0.27 -4.95
CA ARG A 71 -0.69 -0.96 -3.84
C ARG A 71 -1.13 0.00 -2.74
N ASP A 72 -0.72 1.27 -2.84
CA ASP A 72 -0.89 2.27 -1.79
C ASP A 72 -0.30 1.82 -0.44
N LEU A 73 0.92 1.29 -0.44
CA LEU A 73 1.65 0.85 0.74
C LEU A 73 3.01 1.55 0.86
N ALA A 74 3.43 1.80 2.10
CA ALA A 74 4.77 2.30 2.42
C ALA A 74 5.24 1.75 3.76
N THR A 75 6.57 1.64 3.93
CA THR A 75 7.18 1.31 5.21
C THR A 75 8.14 2.39 5.67
N PHE A 76 8.10 2.66 6.97
CA PHE A 76 9.07 3.48 7.67
C PHE A 76 9.86 2.63 8.67
N ARG A 77 11.09 3.07 8.99
CA ARG A 77 11.93 2.50 10.03
C ARG A 77 12.14 3.53 11.13
N ILE A 78 11.90 3.12 12.38
CA ILE A 78 12.25 3.86 13.59
C ILE A 78 13.32 3.11 14.38
N SER A 79 14.15 3.83 15.14
CA SER A 79 15.15 3.23 16.02
C SER A 79 14.50 2.87 17.36
N ALA A 80 13.77 1.75 17.38
CA ALA A 80 13.15 1.21 18.58
C ALA A 80 13.07 -0.32 18.46
N THR A 81 13.12 -1.01 19.60
CA THR A 81 13.01 -2.47 19.69
C THR A 81 12.00 -2.85 20.78
N GLY A 82 11.54 -4.11 20.77
CA GLY A 82 10.59 -4.59 21.76
C GLY A 82 9.20 -3.97 21.63
N LEU A 83 8.86 -3.45 20.45
CA LEU A 83 7.54 -2.90 20.18
C LEU A 83 6.50 -4.02 20.07
N GLU A 84 5.27 -3.72 20.51
CA GLU A 84 4.14 -4.63 20.34
C GLU A 84 3.69 -4.61 18.86
N ALA A 85 4.15 -5.60 18.09
CA ALA A 85 3.82 -5.72 16.70
C ALA A 85 2.45 -6.36 16.48
N ALA A 86 1.77 -5.94 15.40
CA ALA A 86 0.51 -6.53 14.99
C ALA A 86 0.71 -7.97 14.51
N THR A 87 -0.28 -8.83 14.75
CA THR A 87 -0.34 -10.16 14.15
C THR A 87 -1.07 -10.05 12.80
N ALA A 88 -0.44 -10.48 11.72
CA ALA A 88 -1.08 -10.53 10.42
C ALA A 88 -2.04 -11.74 10.34
N GLY A 89 -3.27 -11.48 9.89
CA GLY A 89 -4.27 -12.49 9.58
C GLY A 89 -4.32 -12.79 8.08
N ASP A 90 -4.99 -13.86 7.70
CA ASP A 90 -5.18 -14.25 6.31
C ASP A 90 -6.39 -13.54 5.68
N SER A 91 -6.12 -12.53 4.87
CA SER A 91 -7.19 -11.83 4.13
C SER A 91 -7.81 -12.68 3.01
N SER A 92 -7.16 -13.76 2.56
CA SER A 92 -7.70 -14.61 1.50
C SER A 92 -8.86 -15.48 1.99
N ALA A 93 -8.89 -15.81 3.29
CA ALA A 93 -9.94 -16.58 3.93
C ALA A 93 -11.15 -15.74 4.34
N LEU A 94 -11.09 -14.41 4.22
CA LEU A 94 -12.12 -13.49 4.69
C LEU A 94 -13.40 -13.58 3.86
N ARG A 95 -14.55 -13.63 4.53
CA ARG A 95 -15.87 -13.75 3.90
C ARG A 95 -16.74 -12.54 4.22
N ALA A 96 -17.66 -12.22 3.31
CA ALA A 96 -18.70 -11.23 3.55
C ALA A 96 -19.53 -11.59 4.81
N GLY A 97 -19.85 -10.57 5.63
CA GLY A 97 -20.56 -10.71 6.89
C GLY A 97 -19.66 -10.95 8.12
N GLU A 98 -18.36 -11.17 7.96
CA GLU A 98 -17.44 -11.30 9.09
C GLU A 98 -17.19 -9.94 9.77
N LEU A 99 -17.10 -9.98 11.12
CA LEU A 99 -16.84 -8.79 11.94
C LEU A 99 -15.43 -8.26 11.70
N VAL A 100 -15.33 -6.94 11.55
CA VAL A 100 -14.05 -6.24 11.45
C VAL A 100 -13.95 -5.09 12.43
N ILE A 101 -12.71 -4.75 12.79
CA ILE A 101 -12.33 -3.69 13.70
C ILE A 101 -11.31 -2.80 12.98
N ALA A 102 -11.64 -1.53 12.77
CA ALA A 102 -10.69 -0.54 12.26
C ALA A 102 -10.15 0.28 13.42
N VAL A 103 -8.83 0.48 13.45
CA VAL A 103 -8.17 1.36 14.42
C VAL A 103 -7.34 2.40 13.68
N GLY A 104 -7.25 3.61 14.24
CA GLY A 104 -6.46 4.68 13.66
C GLY A 104 -6.42 5.91 14.55
N ASN A 105 -5.91 7.01 13.97
CA ASN A 105 -5.74 8.28 14.67
C ASN A 105 -6.52 9.40 13.93
N PRO A 106 -7.85 9.26 13.76
CA PRO A 106 -8.64 10.23 13.02
C PRO A 106 -8.71 11.56 13.78
N LEU A 107 -8.57 12.67 13.04
CA LEU A 107 -8.78 14.03 13.56
C LEU A 107 -7.97 14.35 14.85
N GLY A 108 -6.87 13.65 15.10
CA GLY A 108 -6.05 13.81 16.30
C GLY A 108 -6.48 12.95 17.49
N PHE A 109 -7.52 12.15 17.38
CA PHE A 109 -7.89 11.16 18.40
C PHE A 109 -6.98 9.93 18.29
N ALA A 110 -6.12 9.71 19.28
CA ALA A 110 -5.21 8.57 19.29
C ALA A 110 -5.97 7.25 19.52
N GLY A 111 -5.76 6.28 18.61
CA GLY A 111 -6.30 4.92 18.75
C GLY A 111 -7.81 4.86 18.76
N ALA A 112 -8.50 5.72 17.98
CA ALA A 112 -9.95 5.63 17.80
C ALA A 112 -10.30 4.33 17.07
N LEU A 113 -11.42 3.73 17.47
CA LEU A 113 -11.85 2.43 17.02
C LEU A 113 -13.27 2.52 16.44
N SER A 114 -13.47 1.85 15.32
CA SER A 114 -14.79 1.56 14.78
C SER A 114 -14.93 0.08 14.42
N THR A 115 -16.15 -0.43 14.45
CA THR A 115 -16.48 -1.81 14.10
C THR A 115 -17.46 -1.84 12.95
N GLY A 116 -17.44 -2.92 12.20
CA GLY A 116 -18.35 -3.14 11.10
C GLY A 116 -18.26 -4.58 10.60
N ILE A 117 -18.74 -4.81 9.39
CA ILE A 117 -18.70 -6.14 8.75
C ILE A 117 -18.08 -6.04 7.37
N VAL A 118 -17.47 -7.12 6.92
CA VAL A 118 -16.99 -7.25 5.56
C VAL A 118 -18.16 -7.22 4.59
N HIS A 119 -18.11 -6.32 3.63
CA HIS A 119 -19.08 -6.25 2.54
C HIS A 119 -18.62 -7.08 1.34
N SER A 120 -17.36 -6.93 0.93
CA SER A 120 -16.74 -7.71 -0.15
C SER A 120 -15.24 -7.82 0.06
N ASN A 121 -14.65 -8.87 -0.51
CA ASN A 121 -13.22 -9.16 -0.48
C ASN A 121 -12.72 -9.55 -1.86
N SER A 122 -11.57 -9.03 -2.24
CA SER A 122 -10.86 -9.32 -3.48
C SER A 122 -9.35 -9.25 -3.24
N ASP A 123 -8.53 -9.68 -4.22
CA ASP A 123 -7.06 -9.56 -4.12
C ASP A 123 -6.57 -8.10 -4.05
N ARG A 124 -7.41 -7.14 -4.43
CA ARG A 124 -7.05 -5.73 -4.46
C ARG A 124 -7.60 -4.94 -3.28
N TRP A 125 -8.85 -5.21 -2.86
CA TRP A 125 -9.56 -4.43 -1.86
C TRP A 125 -10.43 -5.29 -0.96
N ILE A 126 -10.42 -4.98 0.33
CA ILE A 126 -11.47 -5.35 1.27
C ILE A 126 -12.38 -4.15 1.43
N HIS A 127 -13.68 -4.30 1.19
CA HIS A 127 -14.68 -3.30 1.51
C HIS A 127 -15.46 -3.74 2.74
N ALA A 128 -15.60 -2.85 3.70
CA ALA A 128 -16.33 -3.11 4.95
C ALA A 128 -17.26 -1.94 5.27
N ASP A 129 -18.39 -2.25 5.86
CA ASP A 129 -19.29 -1.25 6.47
C ASP A 129 -18.71 -0.83 7.82
N VAL A 130 -17.69 0.01 7.76
CA VAL A 130 -16.93 0.52 8.90
C VAL A 130 -16.72 2.01 8.75
N GLN A 131 -16.95 2.77 9.83
CA GLN A 131 -16.73 4.21 9.79
C GLN A 131 -15.24 4.55 9.80
N LEU A 132 -14.78 5.15 8.72
CA LEU A 132 -13.46 5.73 8.59
C LEU A 132 -13.55 7.26 8.50
N ALA A 133 -12.50 7.94 8.95
CA ALA A 133 -12.35 9.39 8.85
C ALA A 133 -10.91 9.73 8.44
N PRO A 134 -10.63 10.97 7.97
CA PRO A 134 -9.28 11.42 7.71
C PRO A 134 -8.36 11.18 8.91
N GLY A 135 -7.26 10.44 8.69
CA GLY A 135 -6.35 9.99 9.73
C GLY A 135 -6.41 8.48 10.04
N ASN A 136 -7.46 7.76 9.64
CA ASN A 136 -7.51 6.30 9.73
C ASN A 136 -6.62 5.61 8.68
N SER A 137 -6.34 6.28 7.56
CA SER A 137 -5.46 5.74 6.51
C SER A 137 -4.12 5.30 7.08
N GLY A 138 -3.69 4.09 6.74
CA GLY A 138 -2.48 3.44 7.22
C GLY A 138 -2.65 2.63 8.50
N GLY A 139 -3.77 2.78 9.21
CA GLY A 139 -4.09 1.99 10.39
C GLY A 139 -4.63 0.59 10.06
N PRO A 140 -4.67 -0.33 11.04
CA PRO A 140 -5.12 -1.70 10.82
C PRO A 140 -6.63 -1.81 10.64
N LEU A 141 -7.04 -2.70 9.71
CA LEU A 141 -8.32 -3.38 9.70
C LEU A 141 -8.08 -4.79 10.22
N ALA A 142 -8.72 -5.18 11.30
CA ALA A 142 -8.53 -6.47 11.94
C ALA A 142 -9.81 -7.31 11.95
N ASN A 143 -9.67 -8.65 12.07
CA ASN A 143 -10.77 -9.56 12.29
C ASN A 143 -11.19 -9.61 13.79
N ALA A 144 -12.20 -10.41 14.12
CA ALA A 144 -12.68 -10.59 15.50
C ALA A 144 -11.66 -11.20 16.47
N HIS A 145 -10.55 -11.76 15.98
CA HIS A 145 -9.45 -12.27 16.81
C HIS A 145 -8.36 -11.21 17.05
N GLY A 146 -8.49 -10.02 16.42
CA GLY A 146 -7.52 -8.94 16.45
C GLY A 146 -6.29 -9.19 15.58
N GLU A 147 -6.43 -10.02 14.56
CA GLU A 147 -5.42 -10.21 13.52
C GLU A 147 -5.66 -9.23 12.40
N VAL A 148 -4.61 -8.57 11.92
CA VAL A 148 -4.68 -7.55 10.87
C VAL A 148 -4.88 -8.21 9.52
N ILE A 149 -6.08 -8.03 8.96
CA ILE A 149 -6.48 -8.54 7.64
C ILE A 149 -6.34 -7.49 6.55
N GLY A 150 -6.09 -6.22 6.89
CA GLY A 150 -5.90 -5.16 5.91
C GLY A 150 -5.35 -3.87 6.51
N VAL A 151 -5.01 -2.94 5.60
CA VAL A 151 -4.56 -1.58 5.92
C VAL A 151 -5.63 -0.61 5.45
N ASN A 152 -6.28 0.12 6.39
CA ASN A 152 -7.31 1.11 6.07
C ASN A 152 -6.75 2.17 5.13
N THR A 153 -7.47 2.49 4.06
CA THR A 153 -6.94 3.32 2.97
C THR A 153 -7.87 4.48 2.60
N ALA A 154 -9.12 4.20 2.32
CA ALA A 154 -10.05 5.18 1.77
C ALA A 154 -11.51 4.87 2.14
N ILE A 155 -12.40 5.77 1.74
CA ILE A 155 -13.85 5.55 1.72
C ILE A 155 -14.26 5.51 0.26
N VAL A 156 -14.92 4.43 -0.15
CA VAL A 156 -15.41 4.24 -1.52
C VAL A 156 -16.88 3.89 -1.48
N ASN A 157 -17.72 4.73 -2.09
CA ASN A 157 -19.19 4.57 -2.11
C ASN A 157 -19.81 4.38 -0.71
N GLY A 158 -19.27 5.08 0.30
CA GLY A 158 -19.75 5.00 1.69
C GLY A 158 -19.18 3.82 2.50
N LEU A 159 -18.45 2.91 1.89
CA LEU A 159 -17.79 1.80 2.57
C LEU A 159 -16.32 2.13 2.85
N GLY A 160 -15.79 1.64 3.98
CA GLY A 160 -14.37 1.63 4.25
C GLY A 160 -13.67 0.66 3.30
N ALA A 161 -12.58 1.10 2.67
CA ALA A 161 -11.73 0.29 1.81
C ALA A 161 -10.36 0.07 2.47
N ALA A 162 -9.86 -1.15 2.43
CA ALA A 162 -8.55 -1.51 2.96
C ALA A 162 -7.75 -2.35 1.96
N VAL A 163 -6.42 -2.15 1.95
CA VAL A 163 -5.49 -3.00 1.21
C VAL A 163 -5.36 -4.33 1.95
N PRO A 164 -5.56 -5.50 1.30
CA PRO A 164 -5.51 -6.80 1.96
C PRO A 164 -4.15 -7.10 2.62
N SER A 165 -4.14 -7.82 3.75
CA SER A 165 -2.92 -8.23 4.45
C SER A 165 -1.99 -9.09 3.59
N LYS A 166 -2.53 -9.91 2.68
CA LYS A 166 -1.75 -10.65 1.69
C LYS A 166 -0.86 -9.71 0.86
N ALA A 167 -1.43 -8.62 0.33
CA ALA A 167 -0.68 -7.63 -0.44
C ALA A 167 0.36 -6.90 0.43
N ALA A 168 0.04 -6.63 1.70
CA ALA A 168 0.95 -6.03 2.66
C ALA A 168 2.15 -6.95 2.99
N LEU A 169 1.91 -8.25 3.21
CA LEU A 169 2.94 -9.25 3.44
C LEU A 169 3.88 -9.37 2.22
N GLU A 170 3.32 -9.49 1.01
CA GLU A 170 4.10 -9.51 -0.22
C GLU A 170 4.97 -8.26 -0.38
N PHE A 171 4.41 -7.07 -0.08
CA PHE A 171 5.15 -5.82 -0.16
C PHE A 171 6.31 -5.76 0.85
N VAL A 172 6.08 -6.17 2.09
CA VAL A 172 7.12 -6.18 3.13
C VAL A 172 8.23 -7.20 2.82
N HIS A 173 7.89 -8.36 2.25
CA HIS A 173 8.88 -9.40 1.92
C HIS A 173 9.63 -9.14 0.62
N HIS A 174 8.95 -8.63 -0.40
CA HIS A 174 9.49 -8.53 -1.76
C HIS A 174 9.70 -7.08 -2.24
N GLY A 175 9.37 -6.09 -1.40
CA GLY A 175 9.46 -4.69 -1.78
C GLY A 175 8.34 -4.23 -2.74
N PRO A 176 8.48 -3.02 -3.33
CA PRO A 176 7.52 -2.45 -4.25
C PRO A 176 7.43 -3.28 -5.54
N ARG A 177 6.24 -3.29 -6.13
CA ARG A 177 6.07 -3.89 -7.46
C ARG A 177 6.84 -3.08 -8.50
N PRO A 178 7.48 -3.74 -9.46
CA PRO A 178 8.10 -3.03 -10.57
C PRO A 178 7.08 -2.14 -11.28
N ALA A 179 7.48 -0.93 -11.59
CA ALA A 179 6.66 0.03 -12.31
C ALA A 179 7.39 0.53 -13.55
N LEU A 180 6.63 0.82 -14.61
CA LEU A 180 7.20 1.43 -15.82
C LEU A 180 7.53 2.91 -15.61
N GLY A 181 6.87 3.59 -14.66
CA GLY A 181 6.96 5.05 -14.51
C GLY A 181 6.24 5.77 -15.65
N VAL A 182 4.98 5.39 -15.92
CA VAL A 182 4.18 5.99 -17.00
C VAL A 182 2.74 6.24 -16.54
N THR A 183 2.16 7.31 -17.05
CA THR A 183 0.70 7.54 -17.09
C THR A 183 0.18 7.07 -18.43
N MET A 184 -0.87 6.25 -18.47
CA MET A 184 -1.39 5.69 -19.72
C MET A 184 -2.91 5.63 -19.75
N ARG A 185 -3.44 5.59 -20.97
CA ARG A 185 -4.88 5.46 -21.24
C ARG A 185 -5.12 4.33 -22.24
N SER A 186 -6.14 3.53 -22.03
CA SER A 186 -6.58 2.53 -23.00
C SER A 186 -7.09 3.21 -24.28
N VAL A 187 -6.63 2.71 -25.42
CA VAL A 187 -7.06 3.08 -26.78
C VAL A 187 -7.34 1.81 -27.56
N HIS A 188 -7.90 1.93 -28.77
CA HIS A 188 -8.29 0.78 -29.57
C HIS A 188 -7.14 -0.22 -29.83
N LEU A 189 -5.93 0.27 -30.06
CA LEU A 189 -4.75 -0.54 -30.39
C LEU A 189 -3.96 -1.01 -29.14
N GLY A 190 -4.29 -0.52 -27.93
CA GLY A 190 -3.53 -0.87 -26.74
C GLY A 190 -3.54 0.23 -25.67
N LEU A 191 -2.35 0.60 -25.15
CA LEU A 191 -2.19 1.59 -24.09
C LEU A 191 -1.36 2.78 -24.59
N LEU A 192 -1.99 3.95 -24.74
CA LEU A 192 -1.32 5.20 -25.09
C LEU A 192 -0.59 5.75 -23.87
N LEU A 193 0.70 6.01 -23.99
CA LEU A 193 1.51 6.69 -22.97
C LEU A 193 1.22 8.19 -23.01
N LEU A 194 0.65 8.73 -21.92
CA LEU A 194 0.38 10.16 -21.76
C LEU A 194 1.58 10.88 -21.20
N GLU A 195 2.24 10.26 -20.20
CA GLU A 195 3.43 10.80 -19.55
C GLU A 195 4.42 9.66 -19.30
N VAL A 196 5.71 9.98 -19.32
CA VAL A 196 6.81 9.08 -18.98
C VAL A 196 7.69 9.78 -17.95
N GLU A 197 7.82 9.16 -16.77
CA GLU A 197 8.61 9.70 -15.67
C GLU A 197 10.10 9.74 -16.03
N PRO A 198 10.76 10.91 -15.92
CA PRO A 198 12.18 11.02 -16.19
C PRO A 198 13.01 10.09 -15.27
N GLY A 199 13.90 9.29 -15.85
CA GLY A 199 14.69 8.30 -15.12
C GLY A 199 13.93 7.02 -14.71
N GLY A 200 12.63 6.92 -15.00
CA GLY A 200 11.83 5.72 -14.82
C GLY A 200 12.21 4.59 -15.80
N ALA A 201 11.74 3.39 -15.54
CA ALA A 201 12.08 2.20 -16.33
C ALA A 201 11.71 2.36 -17.82
N ALA A 202 10.56 2.97 -18.13
CA ALA A 202 10.13 3.25 -19.50
C ALA A 202 11.03 4.29 -20.18
N ALA A 203 11.39 5.38 -19.48
CA ALA A 203 12.28 6.40 -19.99
C ALA A 203 13.66 5.81 -20.34
N ASN A 204 14.20 4.97 -19.46
CA ASN A 204 15.49 4.30 -19.68
C ASN A 204 15.44 3.31 -20.86
N ALA A 205 14.26 2.75 -21.16
CA ALA A 205 14.01 1.94 -22.34
C ALA A 205 13.63 2.77 -23.57
N SER A 206 13.82 4.11 -23.54
CA SER A 206 13.53 5.05 -24.62
C SER A 206 12.05 5.12 -25.04
N LEU A 207 11.13 4.69 -24.19
CA LEU A 207 9.70 4.93 -24.37
C LEU A 207 9.38 6.41 -24.11
N ARG A 208 8.39 6.96 -24.80
CA ARG A 208 8.02 8.39 -24.75
C ARG A 208 6.50 8.58 -24.68
N ALA A 209 6.07 9.74 -24.24
CA ALA A 209 4.68 10.16 -24.39
C ALA A 209 4.30 10.14 -25.88
N GLY A 210 3.10 9.64 -26.19
CA GLY A 210 2.63 9.41 -27.56
C GLY A 210 2.86 8.00 -28.09
N ASP A 211 3.72 7.17 -27.46
CA ASP A 211 3.84 5.75 -27.82
C ASP A 211 2.56 4.98 -27.46
N VAL A 212 2.19 4.00 -28.29
CA VAL A 212 1.08 3.09 -28.02
C VAL A 212 1.64 1.70 -27.79
N LEU A 213 1.59 1.22 -26.55
CA LEU A 213 1.98 -0.14 -26.20
C LEU A 213 0.93 -1.13 -26.75
N LEU A 214 1.36 -2.13 -27.50
CA LEU A 214 0.52 -3.16 -28.11
C LEU A 214 0.18 -4.26 -27.08
N THR A 215 -0.42 -3.85 -25.97
CA THR A 215 -0.82 -4.74 -24.88
C THR A 215 -2.07 -4.21 -24.18
N ARG A 216 -2.71 -5.05 -23.36
CA ARG A 216 -3.85 -4.69 -22.50
C ARG A 216 -3.34 -4.40 -21.08
N TYR A 217 -4.14 -3.66 -20.33
CA TYR A 217 -3.79 -3.27 -18.96
C TYR A 217 -3.53 -4.48 -18.05
N ASP A 218 -4.40 -5.50 -18.15
CA ASP A 218 -4.29 -6.70 -17.32
C ASP A 218 -3.04 -7.52 -17.66
N ALA A 219 -2.76 -7.73 -18.95
CA ALA A 219 -1.57 -8.45 -19.41
C ALA A 219 -0.26 -7.72 -19.03
N LEU A 220 -0.26 -6.39 -19.10
CA LEU A 220 0.89 -5.59 -18.67
C LEU A 220 1.11 -5.72 -17.15
N ASN A 221 0.05 -5.67 -16.36
CA ASN A 221 0.15 -5.83 -14.91
C ASN A 221 0.64 -7.24 -14.54
N GLU A 222 0.10 -8.28 -15.16
CA GLU A 222 0.55 -9.66 -14.96
C GLU A 222 2.05 -9.81 -15.30
N ALA A 223 2.49 -9.24 -16.41
CA ALA A 223 3.89 -9.26 -16.81
C ALA A 223 4.80 -8.52 -15.81
N LEU A 224 4.38 -7.37 -15.29
CA LEU A 224 5.10 -6.63 -14.25
C LEU A 224 5.16 -7.40 -12.92
N ASP A 225 4.13 -8.16 -12.61
CA ASP A 225 4.04 -8.94 -11.37
C ASP A 225 4.74 -10.31 -11.47
N SER A 226 5.17 -10.72 -12.67
CA SER A 226 5.81 -12.02 -12.94
C SER A 226 7.17 -12.24 -12.26
N GLY A 227 7.75 -11.20 -11.65
CA GLY A 227 9.09 -11.25 -11.02
C GLY A 227 10.26 -11.27 -12.00
N ARG A 228 10.02 -11.14 -13.31
CA ARG A 228 11.08 -11.09 -14.31
C ARG A 228 11.85 -9.78 -14.21
N PRO A 229 13.19 -9.79 -14.34
CA PRO A 229 14.01 -8.58 -14.29
C PRO A 229 13.86 -7.70 -15.53
N THR A 230 13.34 -8.25 -16.62
CA THR A 230 13.15 -7.56 -17.89
C THR A 230 11.77 -7.81 -18.46
N LEU A 231 11.23 -6.79 -19.14
CA LEU A 231 9.95 -6.86 -19.84
C LEU A 231 10.16 -6.42 -21.30
N ARG A 232 9.76 -7.26 -22.24
CA ARG A 232 9.72 -6.90 -23.67
C ARG A 232 8.37 -6.32 -24.00
N LEU A 233 8.36 -5.10 -24.58
CA LEU A 233 7.16 -4.38 -24.97
C LEU A 233 7.22 -4.06 -26.46
N HIS A 234 6.13 -4.37 -27.16
CA HIS A 234 5.94 -3.91 -28.54
C HIS A 234 5.13 -2.61 -28.52
N PHE A 235 5.51 -1.66 -29.34
CA PHE A 235 4.84 -0.37 -29.40
C PHE A 235 4.86 0.26 -30.77
N LEU A 236 3.93 1.19 -31.01
CA LEU A 236 3.88 2.05 -32.19
C LEU A 236 4.33 3.46 -31.80
N ARG A 237 5.07 4.11 -32.70
CA ARG A 237 5.49 5.50 -32.61
C ARG A 237 5.50 6.14 -33.98
N ASP A 238 4.76 7.24 -34.16
CA ASP A 238 4.64 8.04 -35.37
C ASP A 238 4.09 7.32 -36.61
N ASP A 239 4.30 6.02 -36.76
CA ASP A 239 3.85 5.19 -37.88
C ASP A 239 3.06 3.98 -37.35
N PRO A 240 1.74 3.88 -37.63
CA PRO A 240 0.90 2.80 -37.14
C PRO A 240 1.19 1.42 -37.78
N ASN A 241 1.97 1.41 -38.87
CA ASN A 241 2.34 0.17 -39.58
C ASN A 241 3.70 -0.36 -39.14
N ARG A 242 4.45 0.40 -38.31
CA ARG A 242 5.78 0.00 -37.87
C ARG A 242 5.81 -0.34 -36.39
N VAL A 243 5.76 -1.64 -36.10
CA VAL A 243 5.94 -2.15 -34.74
C VAL A 243 7.41 -2.04 -34.33
N ARG A 244 7.67 -1.47 -33.16
CA ARG A 244 8.98 -1.36 -32.52
C ARG A 244 8.99 -2.20 -31.25
N GLU A 245 10.18 -2.58 -30.78
CA GLU A 245 10.39 -3.29 -29.53
C GLU A 245 11.19 -2.45 -28.56
N ALA A 246 10.82 -2.47 -27.30
CA ALA A 246 11.60 -1.97 -26.17
C ALA A 246 11.83 -3.08 -25.13
N VAL A 247 13.06 -3.20 -24.64
CA VAL A 247 13.40 -4.05 -23.51
C VAL A 247 13.51 -3.16 -22.28
N VAL A 248 12.56 -3.30 -21.37
CA VAL A 248 12.51 -2.52 -20.15
C VAL A 248 13.19 -3.32 -19.04
N LEU A 249 14.23 -2.74 -18.43
CA LEU A 249 14.83 -3.26 -17.19
C LEU A 249 13.93 -2.85 -16.03
N LEU A 250 13.36 -3.83 -15.38
CA LEU A 250 12.60 -3.63 -14.15
C LEU A 250 13.60 -3.60 -12.99
N ALA A 251 13.50 -2.58 -12.13
CA ALA A 251 14.35 -2.53 -10.93
C ALA A 251 14.23 -3.86 -10.18
N ALA A 252 15.36 -4.46 -9.84
CA ALA A 252 15.38 -5.67 -9.02
C ALA A 252 14.60 -5.39 -7.72
N ARG A 253 13.73 -6.31 -7.31
CA ARG A 253 13.15 -6.29 -5.97
C ARG A 253 14.33 -6.26 -5.00
N VAL A 254 14.45 -5.16 -4.24
CA VAL A 254 15.44 -5.10 -3.18
C VAL A 254 14.94 -6.09 -2.13
N GLU A 255 15.63 -7.22 -1.99
CA GLU A 255 15.42 -8.08 -0.84
C GLU A 255 15.65 -7.22 0.40
N ALA A 256 14.61 -7.02 1.20
CA ALA A 256 14.77 -6.35 2.48
C ALA A 256 15.76 -7.20 3.28
N ALA A 257 16.95 -6.64 3.51
CA ALA A 257 17.96 -7.28 4.35
C ALA A 257 17.29 -7.69 5.67
N ALA A 258 17.45 -8.96 6.02
CA ALA A 258 16.87 -9.65 7.16
C ALA A 258 17.22 -8.96 8.50
#